data_8c44f99550e37a5c565f64e4610589f4
#
_entry.id   8c44f99550e37a5c565f64e4610589f4
#
_cell.length_a   1.000
_cell.length_b   1.000
_cell.length_c   1.000
_cell.angle_alpha   90.00
_cell.angle_beta   90.00
_cell.angle_gamma   90.00
#
_symmetry.space_group_name_H-M   'P 1'
#
loop_
_entity.id
_entity.type
_entity.pdbx_description
1 polymer ?
#
loop_
_entity_poly.entity_id
_entity_poly.type
_entity_poly.pdbx_seq_one_letter_code
_entity_poly.pdbx_strand_id
1 'polypeptide(L)'
;MFEAIAIVALLYGIVLVLQSWSTLPQTIPTHFNAKGEADGWGSKGMIWLLPAISVVMIPMMLWLRRYPWLSNVPWEINEENALQQYGLIVRLLSLLACVVSLLFLILLYDTISIAGGGTSLLGWWFVPIFVGGTIAPIIWYLIAGFRTR
;
A
#
# COMPACT_ATOMS: atom_id res chain seq x y z
N MET A 1 -3.92 15.42 2.38
CA MET A 1 -2.49 15.22 2.03
C MET A 1 -2.19 13.75 1.70
N PHE A 2 -2.42 12.79 2.61
CA PHE A 2 -2.16 11.36 2.38
C PHE A 2 -2.87 10.78 1.15
N GLU A 3 -4.12 11.18 0.90
CA GLU A 3 -4.90 10.71 -0.26
C GLU A 3 -4.26 11.13 -1.58
N ALA A 4 -3.80 12.37 -1.66
CA ALA A 4 -3.14 12.88 -2.86
C ALA A 4 -1.86 12.09 -3.14
N ILE A 5 -1.07 11.78 -2.11
CA ILE A 5 0.13 10.95 -2.23
C ILE A 5 -0.24 9.55 -2.71
N ALA A 6 -1.28 8.93 -2.12
CA ALA A 6 -1.75 7.61 -2.52
C ALA A 6 -2.17 7.54 -3.99
N ILE A 7 -2.93 8.55 -4.45
CA ILE A 7 -3.39 8.63 -5.85
C ILE A 7 -2.20 8.87 -6.79
N VAL A 8 -1.30 9.79 -6.43
CA VAL A 8 -0.11 10.07 -7.25
C VAL A 8 0.79 8.83 -7.36
N ALA A 9 1.02 8.12 -6.25
CA ALA A 9 1.83 6.90 -6.25
C ALA A 9 1.18 5.79 -7.11
N LEU A 10 -0.14 5.61 -7.02
CA LEU A 10 -0.89 4.68 -7.87
C LEU A 10 -0.75 5.02 -9.36
N LEU A 11 -1.02 6.28 -9.73
CA LEU A 11 -0.95 6.72 -11.13
C LEU A 11 0.47 6.61 -11.67
N TYR A 12 1.46 7.00 -10.88
CA TYR A 12 2.86 6.89 -11.25
C TYR A 12 3.30 5.43 -11.44
N GLY A 13 2.83 4.51 -10.58
CA GLY A 13 3.08 3.08 -10.77
C GLY A 13 2.54 2.53 -12.08
N ILE A 14 1.33 2.95 -12.49
CA ILE A 14 0.76 2.58 -13.79
C ILE A 14 1.61 3.14 -14.93
N VAL A 15 2.01 4.42 -14.85
CA VAL A 15 2.86 5.06 -15.86
C VAL A 15 4.21 4.35 -15.97
N LEU A 16 4.83 3.96 -14.86
CA LEU A 16 6.08 3.20 -14.86
C LEU A 16 5.95 1.88 -15.63
N VAL A 17 4.87 1.12 -15.41
CA VAL A 17 4.65 -0.14 -16.12
C VAL A 17 4.46 0.12 -17.62
N LEU A 18 3.66 1.11 -18.00
CA LEU A 18 3.43 1.46 -19.40
C LEU A 18 4.73 1.84 -20.11
N GLN A 19 5.56 2.67 -19.48
CA GLN A 19 6.85 3.11 -20.04
C GLN A 19 7.85 1.96 -20.16
N SER A 20 7.88 1.05 -19.18
CA SER A 20 8.85 -0.05 -19.16
C SER A 20 8.40 -1.26 -19.97
N TRP A 21 7.10 -1.34 -20.35
CA TRP A 21 6.50 -2.52 -20.96
C TRP A 21 7.27 -3.04 -22.17
N SER A 22 7.70 -2.17 -23.08
CA SER A 22 8.41 -2.57 -24.31
C SER A 22 9.82 -3.12 -24.06
N THR A 23 10.48 -2.66 -23.02
CA THR A 23 11.88 -3.00 -22.69
C THR A 23 12.00 -4.17 -21.71
N LEU A 24 10.95 -4.49 -20.97
CA LEU A 24 10.95 -5.58 -20.03
C LEU A 24 11.14 -6.95 -20.71
N PRO A 25 11.99 -7.85 -20.16
CA PRO A 25 12.14 -9.22 -20.64
C PRO A 25 10.87 -10.05 -20.39
N GLN A 26 10.77 -11.23 -21.00
CA GLN A 26 9.62 -12.12 -20.85
C GLN A 26 9.50 -12.72 -19.44
N THR A 27 10.62 -12.76 -18.69
CA THR A 27 10.69 -13.24 -17.31
C THR A 27 11.16 -12.12 -16.41
N ILE A 28 10.39 -11.83 -15.36
CA ILE A 28 10.64 -10.76 -14.39
C ILE A 28 10.62 -11.31 -12.95
N PRO A 29 11.23 -10.63 -11.97
CA PRO A 29 11.06 -10.95 -10.56
C PRO A 29 9.57 -10.85 -10.16
N THR A 30 9.09 -11.84 -9.40
CA THR A 30 7.71 -11.86 -8.89
C THR A 30 7.66 -12.08 -7.38
N HIS A 31 8.80 -12.40 -6.76
CA HIS A 31 8.94 -12.54 -5.32
C HIS A 31 10.32 -12.06 -4.87
N PHE A 32 10.37 -11.48 -3.66
CA PHE A 32 11.58 -11.02 -3.00
C PHE A 32 11.65 -11.62 -1.60
N ASN A 33 12.80 -12.14 -1.22
CA ASN A 33 13.03 -12.69 0.12
C ASN A 33 13.17 -11.57 1.17
N ALA A 34 13.32 -11.96 2.45
CA ALA A 34 13.46 -11.00 3.56
C ALA A 34 14.71 -10.11 3.48
N LYS A 35 15.69 -10.45 2.62
CA LYS A 35 16.87 -9.63 2.35
C LYS A 35 16.66 -8.65 1.20
N GLY A 36 15.50 -8.68 0.54
CA GLY A 36 15.21 -7.89 -0.65
C GLY A 36 15.80 -8.45 -1.94
N GLU A 37 16.27 -9.69 -1.94
CA GLU A 37 16.80 -10.36 -3.14
C GLU A 37 15.67 -11.07 -3.88
N ALA A 38 15.65 -10.95 -5.21
CA ALA A 38 14.68 -11.66 -6.04
C ALA A 38 14.93 -13.17 -6.00
N ASP A 39 13.99 -13.94 -5.47
CA ASP A 39 14.07 -15.40 -5.33
C ASP A 39 12.90 -16.13 -6.01
N GLY A 40 11.99 -15.39 -6.65
CA GLY A 40 10.92 -15.93 -7.50
C GLY A 40 10.81 -15.17 -8.82
N TRP A 41 10.58 -15.89 -9.91
CA TRP A 41 10.52 -15.33 -11.26
C TRP A 41 9.26 -15.81 -11.97
N GLY A 42 8.67 -14.94 -12.80
CA GLY A 42 7.45 -15.24 -13.50
C GLY A 42 7.32 -14.50 -14.82
N SER A 43 6.19 -14.69 -15.49
CA SER A 43 5.94 -14.03 -16.77
C SER A 43 5.87 -12.52 -16.64
N LYS A 44 6.27 -11.80 -17.68
CA LYS A 44 6.18 -10.34 -17.80
C LYS A 44 4.80 -9.78 -17.46
N GLY A 45 3.73 -10.50 -17.78
CA GLY A 45 2.36 -10.09 -17.47
C GLY A 45 2.09 -9.89 -15.97
N MET A 46 2.84 -10.54 -15.09
CA MET A 46 2.71 -10.40 -13.64
C MET A 46 3.05 -9.00 -13.13
N ILE A 47 3.74 -8.16 -13.91
CA ILE A 47 4.02 -6.76 -13.57
C ILE A 47 2.73 -5.97 -13.32
N TRP A 48 1.62 -6.36 -13.96
CA TRP A 48 0.32 -5.71 -13.81
C TRP A 48 -0.41 -6.07 -12.51
N LEU A 49 0.05 -7.09 -11.77
CA LEU A 49 -0.64 -7.55 -10.56
C LEU A 49 -0.74 -6.44 -9.50
N LEU A 50 0.36 -5.76 -9.17
CA LEU A 50 0.36 -4.69 -8.17
C LEU A 50 -0.48 -3.49 -8.60
N PRO A 51 -0.36 -2.95 -9.83
CA PRO A 51 -1.27 -1.94 -10.34
C PRO A 51 -2.75 -2.35 -10.31
N ALA A 52 -3.08 -3.58 -10.71
CA ALA A 52 -4.47 -4.08 -10.70
C ALA A 52 -5.05 -4.12 -9.29
N ILE A 53 -4.29 -4.64 -8.30
CA ILE A 53 -4.69 -4.62 -6.90
C ILE A 53 -4.85 -3.17 -6.41
N SER A 54 -3.91 -2.30 -6.74
CA SER A 54 -3.92 -0.89 -6.31
C SER A 54 -5.13 -0.12 -6.84
N VAL A 55 -5.51 -0.33 -8.11
CA VAL A 55 -6.67 0.33 -8.73
C VAL A 55 -7.99 -0.04 -8.05
N VAL A 56 -8.07 -1.22 -7.44
CA VAL A 56 -9.25 -1.62 -6.65
C VAL A 56 -9.13 -1.14 -5.21
N MET A 57 -8.00 -1.43 -4.58
CA MET A 57 -7.82 -1.27 -3.14
C MET A 57 -7.76 0.20 -2.70
N ILE A 58 -6.99 1.03 -3.43
CA ILE A 58 -6.81 2.43 -3.04
C ILE A 58 -8.11 3.24 -3.17
N PRO A 59 -8.83 3.22 -4.32
CA PRO A 59 -10.13 3.89 -4.39
C PRO A 59 -11.15 3.35 -3.40
N MET A 60 -11.16 2.04 -3.12
CA MET A 60 -12.06 1.45 -2.12
C MET A 60 -11.77 2.02 -0.72
N MET A 61 -10.51 2.11 -0.31
CA MET A 61 -10.14 2.72 0.98
C MET A 61 -10.52 4.20 1.04
N LEU A 62 -10.28 4.96 -0.04
CA LEU A 62 -10.63 6.37 -0.14
C LEU A 62 -12.16 6.59 -0.24
N TRP A 63 -12.90 5.64 -0.76
CA TRP A 63 -14.36 5.66 -0.74
C TRP A 63 -14.90 5.37 0.66
N LEU A 64 -14.41 4.31 1.32
CA LEU A 64 -14.84 3.90 2.66
C LEU A 64 -14.64 5.00 3.70
N ARG A 65 -13.60 5.80 3.59
CA ARG A 65 -13.38 6.94 4.49
C ARG A 65 -14.49 8.02 4.42
N ARG A 66 -15.30 8.06 3.35
CA ARG A 66 -16.48 8.92 3.24
C ARG A 66 -17.68 8.37 4.00
N TYR A 67 -17.62 7.09 4.32
CA TYR A 67 -18.68 6.34 4.99
C TYR A 67 -18.11 5.57 6.20
N PRO A 68 -17.48 6.27 7.18
CA PRO A 68 -16.75 5.61 8.26
C PRO A 68 -17.65 4.75 9.14
N TRP A 69 -18.96 5.00 9.15
CA TRP A 69 -19.94 4.18 9.87
C TRP A 69 -20.15 2.77 9.27
N LEU A 70 -19.64 2.50 8.07
CA LEU A 70 -19.62 1.15 7.50
C LEU A 70 -18.47 0.29 8.05
N SER A 71 -17.53 0.91 8.77
CA SER A 71 -16.40 0.20 9.34
C SER A 71 -16.81 -0.56 10.59
N ASN A 72 -16.42 -1.84 10.66
CA ASN A 72 -16.60 -2.63 11.87
C ASN A 72 -15.50 -2.30 12.89
N VAL A 73 -15.88 -1.94 14.10
CA VAL A 73 -14.95 -1.56 15.18
C VAL A 73 -15.23 -2.41 16.43
N PRO A 74 -14.21 -2.66 17.28
CA PRO A 74 -14.33 -3.57 18.42
C PRO A 74 -14.97 -2.94 19.68
N TRP A 75 -15.57 -1.75 19.57
CA TRP A 75 -16.27 -1.04 20.65
C TRP A 75 -17.52 -0.36 20.13
N GLU A 76 -18.38 0.03 21.06
CA GLU A 76 -19.63 0.72 20.74
C GLU A 76 -19.36 2.19 20.35
N ILE A 77 -19.97 2.63 19.25
CA ILE A 77 -19.99 4.04 18.83
C ILE A 77 -21.36 4.61 19.21
N ASN A 78 -21.37 5.68 19.99
CA ASN A 78 -22.55 6.41 20.45
C ASN A 78 -22.44 7.90 20.05
N GLU A 79 -23.47 8.70 20.39
CA GLU A 79 -23.50 10.12 20.02
C GLU A 79 -22.35 10.94 20.61
N GLU A 80 -21.84 10.56 21.80
CA GLU A 80 -20.79 11.27 22.51
C GLU A 80 -19.41 11.04 21.89
N ASN A 81 -19.13 9.82 21.39
CA ASN A 81 -17.82 9.44 20.86
C ASN A 81 -17.75 9.38 19.32
N ALA A 82 -18.89 9.42 18.62
CA ALA A 82 -18.98 9.18 17.18
C ALA A 82 -18.04 10.07 16.35
N LEU A 83 -17.98 11.37 16.66
CA LEU A 83 -17.14 12.32 15.93
C LEU A 83 -15.65 11.97 16.01
N GLN A 84 -15.20 11.56 17.20
CA GLN A 84 -13.80 11.18 17.42
C GLN A 84 -13.50 9.83 16.76
N GLN A 85 -14.38 8.84 16.95
CA GLN A 85 -14.22 7.50 16.38
C GLN A 85 -14.19 7.51 14.85
N TYR A 86 -15.13 8.18 14.22
CA TYR A 86 -15.14 8.33 12.75
C TYR A 86 -13.93 9.12 12.25
N GLY A 87 -13.48 10.13 12.98
CA GLY A 87 -12.26 10.87 12.66
C GLY A 87 -11.00 9.99 12.67
N LEU A 88 -10.90 9.06 13.63
CA LEU A 88 -9.80 8.09 13.70
C LEU A 88 -9.85 7.10 12.52
N ILE A 89 -11.02 6.57 12.17
CA ILE A 89 -11.21 5.68 11.01
C ILE A 89 -10.78 6.37 9.71
N VAL A 90 -11.23 7.61 9.49
CA VAL A 90 -10.88 8.40 8.31
C VAL A 90 -9.36 8.61 8.20
N ARG A 91 -8.69 8.89 9.32
CA ARG A 91 -7.22 9.05 9.35
C ARG A 91 -6.50 7.74 9.08
N LEU A 92 -6.96 6.63 9.71
CA LEU A 92 -6.39 5.30 9.48
C LEU A 92 -6.46 4.91 8.01
N LEU A 93 -7.65 5.00 7.38
CA LEU A 93 -7.83 4.62 5.99
C LEU A 93 -6.99 5.48 5.03
N SER A 94 -6.90 6.79 5.29
CA SER A 94 -6.05 7.68 4.48
C SER A 94 -4.57 7.34 4.62
N LEU A 95 -4.11 7.05 5.83
CA LEU A 95 -2.72 6.71 6.10
C LEU A 95 -2.35 5.35 5.51
N LEU A 96 -3.20 4.34 5.69
CA LEU A 96 -2.98 3.01 5.09
C LEU A 96 -2.98 3.08 3.56
N ALA A 97 -3.90 3.82 2.95
CA ALA A 97 -3.90 4.02 1.49
C ALA A 97 -2.58 4.61 1.00
N CYS A 98 -2.04 5.62 1.72
CA CYS A 98 -0.76 6.24 1.40
C CYS A 98 0.40 5.23 1.54
N VAL A 99 0.49 4.56 2.69
CA VAL A 99 1.57 3.59 2.97
C VAL A 99 1.57 2.46 1.95
N VAL A 100 0.42 1.83 1.71
CA VAL A 100 0.31 0.71 0.77
C VAL A 100 0.65 1.13 -0.66
N SER A 101 0.18 2.31 -1.11
CA SER A 101 0.52 2.82 -2.45
C SER A 101 2.00 3.03 -2.63
N LEU A 102 2.68 3.60 -1.63
CA LEU A 102 4.13 3.83 -1.68
C LEU A 102 4.91 2.51 -1.66
N LEU A 103 4.49 1.55 -0.83
CA LEU A 103 5.12 0.23 -0.77
C LEU A 103 4.99 -0.53 -2.10
N PHE A 104 3.81 -0.50 -2.71
CA PHE A 104 3.60 -1.12 -4.02
C PHE A 104 4.40 -0.42 -5.12
N LEU A 105 4.52 0.91 -5.06
CA LEU A 105 5.35 1.66 -5.99
C LEU A 105 6.83 1.28 -5.86
N ILE A 106 7.35 1.12 -4.64
CA ILE A 106 8.74 0.70 -4.40
C ILE A 106 8.97 -0.70 -4.96
N LEU A 107 8.07 -1.66 -4.66
CA LEU A 107 8.15 -3.02 -5.19
C LEU A 107 8.13 -3.05 -6.72
N LEU A 108 7.25 -2.26 -7.31
CA LEU A 108 7.12 -2.17 -8.77
C LEU A 108 8.38 -1.61 -9.42
N TYR A 109 8.92 -0.53 -8.85
CA TYR A 109 10.17 0.06 -9.30
C TYR A 109 11.32 -0.95 -9.22
N ASP A 110 11.43 -1.68 -8.12
CA ASP A 110 12.49 -2.66 -7.92
C ASP A 110 12.37 -3.84 -8.89
N THR A 111 11.15 -4.33 -9.11
CA THR A 111 10.87 -5.36 -10.14
C THR A 111 11.34 -4.91 -11.52
N ILE A 112 11.04 -3.67 -11.92
CA ILE A 112 11.45 -3.11 -13.21
C ILE A 112 12.98 -2.95 -13.28
N SER A 113 13.59 -2.44 -12.21
CA SER A 113 15.04 -2.23 -12.12
C SER A 113 15.80 -3.54 -12.32
N ILE A 114 15.46 -4.57 -11.55
CA ILE A 114 16.11 -5.88 -11.61
C ILE A 114 15.85 -6.57 -12.96
N ALA A 115 14.63 -6.49 -13.47
CA ALA A 115 14.29 -7.05 -14.79
C ALA A 115 15.11 -6.40 -15.92
N GLY A 116 15.46 -5.12 -15.77
CA GLY A 116 16.34 -4.38 -16.69
C GLY A 116 17.84 -4.60 -16.46
N GLY A 117 18.24 -5.48 -15.54
CA GLY A 117 19.66 -5.74 -15.21
C GLY A 117 20.24 -4.74 -14.20
N GLY A 118 19.43 -3.92 -13.54
CA GLY A 118 19.83 -3.02 -12.48
C GLY A 118 20.01 -3.73 -11.14
N THR A 119 20.29 -2.94 -10.10
CA THR A 119 20.41 -3.42 -8.72
C THR A 119 19.14 -3.20 -7.93
N SER A 120 18.85 -4.09 -6.96
CA SER A 120 17.75 -3.92 -6.03
C SER A 120 17.99 -2.74 -5.11
N LEU A 121 16.95 -1.93 -4.90
CA LEU A 121 16.88 -0.95 -3.81
C LEU A 121 16.40 -1.59 -2.51
N LEU A 122 15.75 -2.76 -2.61
CA LEU A 122 15.27 -3.50 -1.45
C LEU A 122 16.46 -4.07 -0.67
N GLY A 123 16.29 -4.16 0.63
CA GLY A 123 17.27 -4.76 1.53
C GLY A 123 16.56 -5.25 2.78
N TRP A 124 17.31 -5.67 3.78
CA TRP A 124 16.77 -6.13 5.06
C TRP A 124 15.83 -5.12 5.75
N TRP A 125 15.96 -3.85 5.42
CA TRP A 125 15.13 -2.75 5.95
C TRP A 125 13.70 -2.76 5.41
N PHE A 126 13.48 -3.35 4.22
CA PHE A 126 12.19 -3.27 3.53
C PHE A 126 11.09 -3.99 4.31
N VAL A 127 11.33 -5.23 4.75
CA VAL A 127 10.32 -6.01 5.50
C VAL A 127 9.94 -5.33 6.82
N PRO A 128 10.88 -4.88 7.68
CA PRO A 128 10.53 -4.09 8.86
C PRO A 128 9.73 -2.82 8.57
N ILE A 129 10.07 -2.08 7.52
CA ILE A 129 9.33 -0.86 7.13
C ILE A 129 7.95 -1.23 6.58
N PHE A 130 7.85 -2.28 5.77
CA PHE A 130 6.57 -2.76 5.25
C PHE A 130 5.63 -3.17 6.39
N VAL A 131 6.09 -4.03 7.28
CA VAL A 131 5.32 -4.52 8.44
C VAL A 131 5.02 -3.37 9.41
N GLY A 132 6.03 -2.58 9.78
CA GLY A 132 5.86 -1.44 10.66
C GLY A 132 4.94 -0.36 10.08
N GLY A 133 5.10 -0.04 8.81
CA GLY A 133 4.29 0.96 8.12
C GLY A 133 2.81 0.57 8.00
N THR A 134 2.50 -0.72 7.94
CA THR A 134 1.11 -1.21 7.90
C THR A 134 0.53 -1.47 9.28
N ILE A 135 1.31 -2.03 10.21
CA ILE A 135 0.83 -2.40 11.55
C ILE A 135 0.78 -1.20 12.51
N ALA A 136 1.78 -0.30 12.48
CA ALA A 136 1.83 0.83 13.40
C ALA A 136 0.60 1.76 13.33
N PRO A 137 0.07 2.12 12.15
CA PRO A 137 -1.19 2.88 12.06
C PRO A 137 -2.38 2.15 12.67
N ILE A 138 -2.44 0.82 12.52
CA ILE A 138 -3.51 -0.01 13.09
C ILE A 138 -3.42 -0.01 14.62
N ILE A 139 -2.22 -0.23 15.17
CA ILE A 139 -1.98 -0.20 16.62
C ILE A 139 -2.32 1.19 17.18
N TRP A 140 -1.85 2.25 16.50
CA TRP A 140 -2.17 3.62 16.89
C TRP A 140 -3.69 3.85 16.91
N TYR A 141 -4.41 3.41 15.89
CA TYR A 141 -5.87 3.51 15.81
C TYR A 141 -6.55 2.76 16.97
N LEU A 142 -6.12 1.53 17.26
CA LEU A 142 -6.70 0.73 18.35
C LEU A 142 -6.49 1.39 19.71
N ILE A 143 -5.28 1.90 19.98
CA ILE A 143 -4.96 2.60 21.23
C ILE A 143 -5.77 3.91 21.34
N ALA A 144 -5.81 4.72 20.28
CA ALA A 144 -6.53 5.98 20.27
C ALA A 144 -8.04 5.75 20.41
N GLY A 145 -8.61 4.79 19.68
CA GLY A 145 -10.02 4.46 19.74
C GLY A 145 -10.45 3.90 21.08
N PHE A 146 -9.60 3.06 21.71
CA PHE A 146 -9.86 2.55 23.04
C PHE A 146 -9.89 3.65 24.13
N ARG A 147 -9.07 4.69 23.96
CA ARG A 147 -9.03 5.83 24.90
C ARG A 147 -10.23 6.78 24.77
N THR A 148 -10.91 6.74 23.64
CA THR A 148 -12.01 7.65 23.28
C THR A 148 -13.35 6.92 23.12
N ARG A 149 -13.43 5.67 23.59
CA ARG A 149 -14.65 4.87 23.58
C ARG A 149 -15.63 5.28 24.68
#